data_39af067aa5d977747b5a7bd3fdfd41d6
#
_entry.id   39af067aa5d977747b5a7bd3fdfd41d6
#
_cell.length_a   1.000
_cell.length_b   1.000
_cell.length_c   1.000
_cell.angle_alpha   90.00
_cell.angle_beta   90.00
_cell.angle_gamma   90.00
#
_symmetry.space_group_name_H-M   'P 1'
#
loop_
_entity.id
_entity.type
_entity.pdbx_description
1 polymer ?
#
loop_
_entity_poly.entity_id
_entity_poly.type
_entity_poly.pdbx_seq_one_letter_code
_entity_poly.pdbx_strand_id
1 'polypeptide(L)'
;ATSFNIANTAFVIGNGTDGSTTSDALTVLFDGTTNVAGSVTATAFIGDGSQLTGLPTGGGSPFSLNATSGNGIQSNNNTASGDFTTAMGDSTEASGNTSTAMGFDTTASADYSTAMGNLTTASGPYSTAMGYATVASGWASTAMGRYATASGTVSTAMGYDLEASGAHSTAMGNGTTASDYGSLVIGQYNSS
;
A
#
# COMPACT_ATOMS: atom_id res chain seq x y z
N ALA A 1 4.52 14.25 -57.79
CA ALA A 1 3.98 13.40 -56.78
C ALA A 1 4.47 13.90 -55.43
N THR A 2 3.61 14.40 -54.56
CA THR A 2 3.97 14.74 -53.19
C THR A 2 4.33 13.48 -52.47
N SER A 3 5.56 13.43 -51.96
CA SER A 3 6.08 12.31 -51.17
C SER A 3 5.09 12.06 -50.00
N PHE A 4 4.62 10.84 -49.85
CA PHE A 4 3.88 10.43 -48.67
C PHE A 4 4.75 10.61 -47.43
N ASN A 5 4.26 11.40 -46.48
CA ASN A 5 4.96 11.62 -45.20
C ASN A 5 4.03 11.16 -44.09
N ILE A 6 4.49 10.27 -43.23
CA ILE A 6 3.72 9.72 -42.13
C ILE A 6 3.26 10.79 -41.12
N ALA A 7 3.97 11.91 -41.06
CA ALA A 7 3.58 13.07 -40.25
C ALA A 7 2.44 13.92 -40.88
N ASN A 8 2.03 13.60 -42.12
CA ASN A 8 0.91 14.29 -42.73
C ASN A 8 -0.41 13.92 -42.04
N THR A 9 -1.28 14.88 -41.93
CA THR A 9 -2.61 14.68 -41.34
C THR A 9 -3.49 13.85 -42.30
N ALA A 10 -4.07 12.76 -41.78
CA ALA A 10 -5.05 11.96 -42.49
C ALA A 10 -6.47 12.48 -42.32
N PHE A 11 -6.78 13.09 -41.18
CA PHE A 11 -8.09 13.64 -40.87
C PHE A 11 -7.98 14.69 -39.78
N VAL A 12 -8.74 15.79 -39.93
CA VAL A 12 -8.78 16.90 -38.97
C VAL A 12 -10.23 17.36 -38.75
N ILE A 13 -10.59 17.57 -37.50
CA ILE A 13 -11.75 18.37 -37.12
C ILE A 13 -11.24 19.64 -36.44
N GLY A 14 -11.41 20.78 -37.09
CA GLY A 14 -11.06 22.07 -36.50
C GLY A 14 -12.15 22.57 -35.56
N ASN A 15 -11.77 23.31 -34.52
CA ASN A 15 -12.68 23.99 -33.61
C ASN A 15 -12.36 25.49 -33.48
N GLY A 16 -11.72 26.07 -34.48
CA GLY A 16 -11.42 27.49 -34.53
C GLY A 16 -12.69 28.38 -34.36
N THR A 17 -12.55 29.47 -33.62
CA THR A 17 -13.64 30.35 -33.26
C THR A 17 -13.85 31.46 -34.30
N ASP A 18 -12.86 31.71 -35.15
CA ASP A 18 -12.90 32.67 -36.25
C ASP A 18 -11.88 32.32 -37.34
N GLY A 19 -11.89 33.04 -38.45
CA GLY A 19 -11.00 32.83 -39.59
C GLY A 19 -9.52 33.12 -39.35
N SER A 20 -9.14 33.62 -38.19
CA SER A 20 -7.77 33.95 -37.77
C SER A 20 -7.23 33.06 -36.64
N THR A 21 -8.10 32.37 -35.90
CA THR A 21 -7.74 31.44 -34.85
C THR A 21 -8.15 30.05 -35.26
N THR A 22 -7.20 29.29 -35.80
CA THR A 22 -7.40 27.87 -36.14
C THR A 22 -6.79 26.98 -35.07
N SER A 23 -7.59 26.08 -34.54
CA SER A 23 -7.14 25.00 -33.67
C SER A 23 -7.79 23.68 -34.08
N ASP A 24 -7.09 22.60 -33.91
CA ASP A 24 -7.59 21.28 -34.23
C ASP A 24 -8.18 20.61 -32.99
N ALA A 25 -9.47 20.29 -33.07
CA ALA A 25 -10.13 19.54 -31.99
C ALA A 25 -9.73 18.06 -31.99
N LEU A 26 -9.51 17.52 -33.19
CA LEU A 26 -9.08 16.16 -33.40
C LEU A 26 -8.15 16.10 -34.62
N THR A 27 -6.97 15.53 -34.45
CA THR A 27 -6.03 15.27 -35.55
C THR A 27 -5.66 13.80 -35.56
N VAL A 28 -5.80 13.14 -36.72
CA VAL A 28 -5.29 11.79 -36.93
C VAL A 28 -4.17 11.84 -37.96
N LEU A 29 -3.00 11.33 -37.63
CA LEU A 29 -1.85 11.25 -38.53
C LEU A 29 -1.83 9.90 -39.26
N PHE A 30 -1.08 9.83 -40.35
CA PHE A 30 -0.96 8.58 -41.11
C PHE A 30 -0.19 7.46 -40.38
N ASP A 31 0.54 7.78 -39.31
CA ASP A 31 1.18 6.81 -38.41
C ASP A 31 0.21 6.21 -37.36
N GLY A 32 -1.05 6.64 -37.40
CA GLY A 32 -2.07 6.21 -36.43
C GLY A 32 -2.15 7.06 -35.18
N THR A 33 -1.26 8.05 -35.00
CA THR A 33 -1.33 8.97 -33.85
C THR A 33 -2.59 9.80 -33.92
N THR A 34 -3.32 9.88 -32.81
CA THR A 34 -4.52 10.70 -32.66
C THR A 34 -4.30 11.75 -31.55
N ASN A 35 -4.38 13.03 -31.92
CA ASN A 35 -4.31 14.14 -30.97
C ASN A 35 -5.70 14.74 -30.77
N VAL A 36 -6.14 14.86 -29.53
CA VAL A 36 -7.41 15.48 -29.14
C VAL A 36 -7.13 16.69 -28.26
N ALA A 37 -7.58 17.86 -28.69
CA ALA A 37 -7.43 19.08 -27.91
C ALA A 37 -8.54 19.19 -26.86
N GLY A 38 -8.52 18.33 -25.86
CA GLY A 38 -9.54 18.30 -24.82
C GLY A 38 -9.69 16.93 -24.21
N SER A 39 -10.88 16.66 -23.67
CA SER A 39 -11.18 15.39 -23.01
C SER A 39 -11.77 14.39 -23.98
N VAL A 40 -11.38 13.13 -23.86
CA VAL A 40 -12.03 11.98 -24.49
C VAL A 40 -12.85 11.25 -23.44
N THR A 41 -14.17 11.16 -23.67
CA THR A 41 -15.04 10.31 -22.84
C THR A 41 -15.34 9.03 -23.61
N ALA A 42 -14.91 7.90 -23.09
CA ALA A 42 -15.15 6.59 -23.68
C ALA A 42 -15.67 5.62 -22.63
N THR A 43 -16.51 4.68 -23.04
CA THR A 43 -17.00 3.60 -22.17
C THR A 43 -15.89 2.61 -21.82
N ALA A 44 -14.90 2.49 -22.69
CA ALA A 44 -13.70 1.66 -22.46
C ALA A 44 -12.56 2.11 -23.37
N PHE A 45 -11.33 1.98 -22.87
CA PHE A 45 -10.10 1.99 -23.65
C PHE A 45 -9.54 0.56 -23.65
N ILE A 46 -9.34 0.00 -24.86
CA ILE A 46 -8.82 -1.37 -25.01
C ILE A 46 -7.33 -1.29 -25.31
N GLY A 47 -6.52 -1.85 -24.45
CA GLY A 47 -5.06 -1.86 -24.55
C GLY A 47 -4.43 -2.19 -23.18
N ASP A 48 -3.11 -2.40 -23.15
CA ASP A 48 -2.38 -2.70 -21.93
C ASP A 48 -2.15 -1.46 -21.02
N GLY A 49 -2.46 -0.26 -21.54
CA GLY A 49 -2.29 0.99 -20.78
C GLY A 49 -0.84 1.38 -20.50
N SER A 50 0.15 0.61 -20.96
CA SER A 50 1.57 0.83 -20.66
C SER A 50 2.11 2.17 -21.14
N GLN A 51 1.47 2.76 -22.13
CA GLN A 51 1.83 4.06 -22.71
C GLN A 51 0.99 5.23 -22.19
N LEU A 52 0.07 5.00 -21.26
CA LEU A 52 -0.71 6.07 -20.65
C LEU A 52 0.18 6.84 -19.67
N THR A 53 0.54 8.07 -20.04
CA THR A 53 1.34 8.98 -19.21
C THR A 53 0.48 10.17 -18.76
N GLY A 54 0.90 10.83 -17.67
CA GLY A 54 0.17 12.01 -17.19
C GLY A 54 -1.18 11.69 -16.56
N LEU A 55 -1.41 10.43 -16.20
CA LEU A 55 -2.59 10.10 -15.40
C LEU A 55 -2.53 10.89 -14.08
N PRO A 56 -3.62 11.58 -13.68
CA PRO A 56 -3.61 12.31 -12.44
C PRO A 56 -3.34 11.34 -11.28
N THR A 57 -2.27 11.59 -10.52
CA THR A 57 -1.90 10.84 -9.33
C THR A 57 -2.89 11.03 -8.17
N GLY A 58 -3.97 11.73 -8.38
CA GLY A 58 -4.90 12.16 -7.33
C GLY A 58 -6.40 12.10 -7.62
N GLY A 59 -6.87 11.41 -8.65
CA GLY A 59 -8.29 11.58 -8.99
C GLY A 59 -9.09 10.37 -9.45
N GLY A 60 -8.54 9.18 -9.60
CA GLY A 60 -9.31 8.11 -10.24
C GLY A 60 -9.06 6.70 -9.76
N SER A 61 -7.88 6.38 -9.29
CA SER A 61 -7.62 5.06 -8.73
C SER A 61 -7.51 5.16 -7.22
N PRO A 62 -8.29 4.39 -6.46
CA PRO A 62 -8.10 4.29 -5.02
C PRO A 62 -6.76 3.61 -4.67
N PHE A 63 -6.08 3.08 -5.66
CA PHE A 63 -4.79 2.41 -5.52
C PHE A 63 -3.77 2.96 -6.49
N SER A 64 -2.53 3.08 -6.03
CA SER A 64 -1.36 3.39 -6.84
C SER A 64 -0.29 2.32 -6.64
N LEU A 65 0.62 2.22 -7.61
CA LEU A 65 1.84 1.45 -7.41
C LEU A 65 2.75 2.15 -6.41
N ASN A 66 3.57 1.39 -5.71
CA ASN A 66 4.64 1.88 -4.87
C ASN A 66 5.52 2.86 -5.66
N ALA A 67 5.66 4.08 -5.15
CA ALA A 67 6.40 5.14 -5.84
C ALA A 67 7.93 4.91 -5.85
N THR A 68 8.45 4.05 -4.96
CA THR A 68 9.89 3.81 -4.80
C THR A 68 10.38 2.67 -5.67
N SER A 69 9.72 1.51 -5.63
CA SER A 69 10.16 0.32 -6.35
C SER A 69 9.28 -0.04 -7.55
N GLY A 70 8.09 0.52 -7.65
CA GLY A 70 7.08 0.12 -8.64
C GLY A 70 6.44 -1.25 -8.36
N ASN A 71 6.86 -1.94 -7.31
CA ASN A 71 6.38 -3.25 -6.89
C ASN A 71 5.60 -3.11 -5.58
N GLY A 72 4.32 -3.28 -5.61
CA GLY A 72 3.46 -3.11 -4.45
C GLY A 72 2.31 -2.15 -4.73
N ILE A 73 1.36 -2.11 -3.85
CA ILE A 73 0.15 -1.28 -3.97
C ILE A 73 -0.07 -0.45 -2.71
N GLN A 74 -0.56 0.77 -2.92
CA GLN A 74 -0.96 1.65 -1.81
C GLN A 74 -2.27 2.38 -2.16
N SER A 75 -3.08 2.67 -1.17
CA SER A 75 -4.16 3.65 -1.28
C SER A 75 -3.65 5.06 -0.98
N ASN A 76 -4.46 6.08 -1.26
CA ASN A 76 -4.11 7.47 -0.98
C ASN A 76 -3.78 7.67 0.51
N ASN A 77 -2.88 8.59 0.83
CA ASN A 77 -2.38 8.90 2.18
C ASN A 77 -1.61 7.76 2.87
N ASN A 78 -1.16 6.76 2.13
CA ASN A 78 -0.39 5.65 2.66
C ASN A 78 1.00 5.59 2.00
N THR A 79 1.92 4.91 2.65
CA THR A 79 3.28 4.74 2.15
C THR A 79 3.61 3.26 2.01
N ALA A 80 3.82 2.82 0.77
CA ALA A 80 4.41 1.53 0.47
C ALA A 80 5.81 1.79 -0.11
N SER A 81 6.88 1.60 0.67
CA SER A 81 8.25 1.94 0.25
C SER A 81 9.18 0.73 0.10
N GLY A 82 8.86 -0.38 0.72
CA GLY A 82 9.58 -1.65 0.49
C GLY A 82 9.15 -2.35 -0.80
N ASP A 83 9.90 -3.35 -1.25
CA ASP A 83 9.53 -4.15 -2.42
C ASP A 83 8.37 -5.10 -2.10
N PHE A 84 7.43 -5.24 -3.04
CA PHE A 84 6.24 -6.12 -2.94
C PHE A 84 5.36 -5.86 -1.73
N THR A 85 5.22 -4.59 -1.34
CA THR A 85 4.47 -4.15 -0.16
C THR A 85 3.01 -3.84 -0.47
N THR A 86 2.18 -3.89 0.56
CA THR A 86 0.78 -3.46 0.50
C THR A 86 0.50 -2.47 1.64
N ALA A 87 0.07 -1.25 1.30
CA ALA A 87 -0.34 -0.25 2.29
C ALA A 87 -1.77 0.24 1.96
N MET A 88 -2.75 -0.14 2.77
CA MET A 88 -4.16 0.14 2.51
C MET A 88 -4.87 0.67 3.75
N GLY A 89 -5.57 1.80 3.60
CA GLY A 89 -6.30 2.42 4.70
C GLY A 89 -6.04 3.91 4.78
N ASP A 90 -5.75 4.42 5.96
CA ASP A 90 -5.39 5.82 6.20
C ASP A 90 -4.17 5.88 7.12
N SER A 91 -3.15 6.65 6.71
CA SER A 91 -1.90 6.82 7.44
C SER A 91 -1.15 5.49 7.70
N THR A 92 -1.23 4.54 6.76
CA THR A 92 -0.53 3.26 6.88
C THR A 92 0.85 3.32 6.22
N GLU A 93 1.82 2.62 6.81
CA GLU A 93 3.18 2.52 6.29
C GLU A 93 3.62 1.04 6.18
N ALA A 94 3.99 0.62 4.96
CA ALA A 94 4.61 -0.67 4.68
C ALA A 94 6.01 -0.44 4.10
N SER A 95 7.04 -0.42 4.94
CA SER A 95 8.42 -0.09 4.56
C SER A 95 9.37 -1.28 4.56
N GLY A 96 9.03 -2.38 5.19
CA GLY A 96 9.77 -3.65 5.04
C GLY A 96 9.47 -4.36 3.73
N ASN A 97 10.41 -5.09 3.16
CA ASN A 97 10.15 -5.88 1.94
C ASN A 97 9.07 -6.95 2.18
N THR A 98 8.16 -7.10 1.23
CA THR A 98 7.04 -8.05 1.30
C THR A 98 6.17 -7.84 2.54
N SER A 99 6.11 -6.59 3.06
CA SER A 99 5.30 -6.24 4.22
C SER A 99 3.88 -5.81 3.84
N THR A 100 2.97 -5.93 4.79
CA THR A 100 1.57 -5.54 4.63
C THR A 100 1.12 -4.67 5.79
N ALA A 101 0.63 -3.45 5.51
CA ALA A 101 0.03 -2.55 6.49
C ALA A 101 -1.40 -2.21 6.08
N MET A 102 -2.40 -2.52 6.90
CA MET A 102 -3.80 -2.30 6.57
C MET A 102 -4.60 -1.75 7.76
N GLY A 103 -5.31 -0.62 7.56
CA GLY A 103 -6.18 -0.06 8.58
C GLY A 103 -5.96 1.45 8.79
N PHE A 104 -5.84 1.88 10.03
CA PHE A 104 -5.60 3.28 10.41
C PHE A 104 -4.33 3.39 11.26
N ASP A 105 -3.39 4.23 10.84
CA ASP A 105 -2.13 4.47 11.55
C ASP A 105 -1.39 3.16 11.90
N THR A 106 -1.23 2.31 10.87
CA THR A 106 -0.55 1.01 11.01
C THR A 106 0.83 1.05 10.36
N THR A 107 1.81 0.42 10.99
CA THR A 107 3.19 0.38 10.51
C THR A 107 3.71 -1.05 10.43
N ALA A 108 4.10 -1.49 9.23
CA ALA A 108 4.81 -2.74 8.96
C ALA A 108 6.21 -2.41 8.43
N SER A 109 7.19 -2.24 9.33
CA SER A 109 8.50 -1.71 8.98
C SER A 109 9.58 -2.76 8.76
N ALA A 110 9.35 -4.00 9.14
CA ALA A 110 10.31 -5.08 8.95
C ALA A 110 9.93 -5.98 7.76
N ASP A 111 10.92 -6.70 7.23
CA ASP A 111 10.71 -7.65 6.14
C ASP A 111 9.71 -8.75 6.53
N TYR A 112 8.79 -9.07 5.63
CA TYR A 112 7.75 -10.08 5.80
C TYR A 112 6.81 -9.81 6.97
N SER A 113 6.72 -8.56 7.44
CA SER A 113 5.84 -8.19 8.56
C SER A 113 4.42 -7.86 8.11
N THR A 114 3.47 -8.06 9.02
CA THR A 114 2.05 -7.73 8.79
C THR A 114 1.50 -6.91 9.95
N ALA A 115 0.97 -5.72 9.67
CA ALA A 115 0.30 -4.87 10.64
C ALA A 115 -1.14 -4.58 10.18
N MET A 116 -2.14 -4.97 10.96
CA MET A 116 -3.55 -4.80 10.59
C MET A 116 -4.38 -4.29 11.75
N GLY A 117 -5.18 -3.23 11.51
CA GLY A 117 -6.10 -2.70 12.52
C GLY A 117 -5.96 -1.20 12.74
N ASN A 118 -5.80 -0.77 13.97
CA ASN A 118 -5.68 0.64 14.35
C ASN A 118 -4.49 0.83 15.30
N LEU A 119 -3.57 1.74 14.97
CA LEU A 119 -2.36 2.01 15.76
C LEU A 119 -1.46 0.77 15.96
N THR A 120 -1.41 -0.13 15.00
CA THR A 120 -0.63 -1.37 15.14
C THR A 120 0.77 -1.23 14.54
N THR A 121 1.76 -1.85 15.17
CA THR A 121 3.15 -1.82 14.71
C THR A 121 3.74 -3.22 14.64
N ALA A 122 4.17 -3.65 13.46
CA ALA A 122 4.93 -4.86 13.22
C ALA A 122 6.35 -4.49 12.76
N SER A 123 7.29 -4.43 13.72
CA SER A 123 8.67 -4.00 13.48
C SER A 123 9.70 -5.14 13.60
N GLY A 124 9.29 -6.32 14.00
CA GLY A 124 10.13 -7.51 13.95
C GLY A 124 10.04 -8.21 12.58
N PRO A 125 11.13 -8.73 12.00
CA PRO A 125 11.04 -9.55 10.80
C PRO A 125 10.12 -10.76 11.01
N TYR A 126 9.27 -11.05 10.01
CA TYR A 126 8.24 -12.10 10.07
C TYR A 126 7.18 -11.90 11.15
N SER A 127 7.07 -10.69 11.73
CA SER A 127 6.13 -10.43 12.82
C SER A 127 4.71 -10.13 12.32
N THR A 128 3.73 -10.36 13.18
CA THR A 128 2.32 -10.05 12.92
C THR A 128 1.72 -9.26 14.08
N ALA A 129 1.19 -8.06 13.80
CA ALA A 129 0.48 -7.23 14.78
C ALA A 129 -0.95 -6.97 14.30
N MET A 130 -1.96 -7.38 15.08
CA MET A 130 -3.36 -7.24 14.68
C MET A 130 -4.24 -6.76 15.83
N GLY A 131 -5.09 -5.74 15.56
CA GLY A 131 -6.08 -5.26 16.51
C GLY A 131 -5.97 -3.77 16.80
N TYR A 132 -5.89 -3.37 18.04
CA TYR A 132 -5.79 -1.97 18.47
C TYR A 132 -4.55 -1.73 19.32
N ALA A 133 -3.69 -0.83 18.88
CA ALA A 133 -2.46 -0.47 19.58
C ALA A 133 -1.60 -1.67 19.98
N THR A 134 -1.45 -2.64 19.06
CA THR A 134 -0.62 -3.82 19.27
C THR A 134 0.79 -3.61 18.70
N VAL A 135 1.78 -4.20 19.35
CA VAL A 135 3.18 -4.13 18.94
C VAL A 135 3.81 -5.52 18.85
N ALA A 136 4.28 -5.89 17.67
CA ALA A 136 5.05 -7.10 17.44
C ALA A 136 6.46 -6.72 16.99
N SER A 137 7.40 -6.68 17.90
CA SER A 137 8.78 -6.24 17.67
C SER A 137 9.82 -7.36 17.71
N GLY A 138 9.47 -8.52 18.25
CA GLY A 138 10.34 -9.70 18.23
C GLY A 138 10.41 -10.36 16.85
N TRP A 139 11.52 -11.04 16.54
CA TRP A 139 11.61 -11.87 15.34
C TRP A 139 10.53 -12.97 15.38
N ALA A 140 9.74 -13.09 14.29
CA ALA A 140 8.62 -14.02 14.17
C ALA A 140 7.60 -13.94 15.33
N SER A 141 7.42 -12.75 15.92
CA SER A 141 6.49 -12.55 17.03
C SER A 141 5.07 -12.28 16.54
N THR A 142 4.08 -12.57 17.39
CA THR A 142 2.67 -12.33 17.09
C THR A 142 2.00 -11.56 18.23
N ALA A 143 1.42 -10.39 17.93
CA ALA A 143 0.66 -9.61 18.89
C ALA A 143 -0.78 -9.41 18.37
N MET A 144 -1.78 -9.87 19.13
CA MET A 144 -3.18 -9.80 18.71
C MET A 144 -4.10 -9.34 19.84
N GLY A 145 -5.02 -8.44 19.53
CA GLY A 145 -6.01 -7.96 20.48
C GLY A 145 -5.92 -6.46 20.72
N ARG A 146 -5.82 -6.03 21.97
CA ARG A 146 -5.73 -4.61 22.32
C ARG A 146 -4.62 -4.38 23.35
N TYR A 147 -3.70 -3.45 23.03
CA TYR A 147 -2.53 -3.15 23.85
C TYR A 147 -1.63 -4.39 24.10
N ALA A 148 -1.61 -5.33 23.17
CA ALA A 148 -0.76 -6.50 23.27
C ALA A 148 0.64 -6.20 22.71
N THR A 149 1.69 -6.56 23.45
CA THR A 149 3.08 -6.39 23.06
C THR A 149 3.79 -7.75 23.05
N ALA A 150 4.33 -8.12 21.88
CA ALA A 150 5.16 -9.31 21.68
C ALA A 150 6.58 -8.88 21.26
N SER A 151 7.49 -8.76 22.21
CA SER A 151 8.86 -8.28 22.00
C SER A 151 9.91 -9.40 22.02
N GLY A 152 9.58 -10.55 22.59
CA GLY A 152 10.47 -11.71 22.57
C GLY A 152 10.57 -12.36 21.19
N THR A 153 11.71 -12.98 20.88
CA THR A 153 11.86 -13.80 19.68
C THR A 153 10.88 -14.97 19.71
N VAL A 154 10.08 -15.15 18.63
CA VAL A 154 9.03 -16.18 18.50
C VAL A 154 8.01 -16.11 19.65
N SER A 155 7.74 -14.91 20.17
CA SER A 155 6.77 -14.72 21.26
C SER A 155 5.36 -14.48 20.72
N THR A 156 4.37 -14.78 21.56
CA THR A 156 2.94 -14.59 21.23
C THR A 156 2.23 -13.88 22.37
N ALA A 157 1.56 -12.75 22.06
CA ALA A 157 0.71 -12.02 23.00
C ALA A 157 -0.72 -11.89 22.43
N MET A 158 -1.73 -12.49 23.11
CA MET A 158 -3.10 -12.53 22.59
C MET A 158 -4.13 -12.17 23.66
N GLY A 159 -4.81 -11.02 23.52
CA GLY A 159 -5.85 -10.56 24.42
C GLY A 159 -5.79 -9.07 24.72
N TYR A 160 -5.87 -8.68 25.98
CA TYR A 160 -5.92 -7.29 26.42
C TYR A 160 -4.77 -6.96 27.38
N ASP A 161 -4.01 -5.90 27.06
CA ASP A 161 -2.94 -5.36 27.91
C ASP A 161 -1.89 -6.43 28.33
N LEU A 162 -1.28 -7.03 27.33
CA LEU A 162 -0.39 -8.19 27.51
C LEU A 162 1.05 -7.88 27.13
N GLU A 163 1.98 -8.56 27.79
CA GLU A 163 3.39 -8.53 27.41
C GLU A 163 3.96 -9.95 27.29
N ALA A 164 4.50 -10.29 26.13
CA ALA A 164 5.30 -11.49 25.91
C ALA A 164 6.73 -11.07 25.49
N SER A 165 7.60 -10.87 26.49
CA SER A 165 8.97 -10.39 26.30
C SER A 165 10.02 -11.50 26.36
N GLY A 166 9.70 -12.64 26.96
CA GLY A 166 10.57 -13.80 26.92
C GLY A 166 10.68 -14.43 25.52
N ALA A 167 11.85 -14.90 25.13
CA ALA A 167 11.97 -15.66 23.89
C ALA A 167 11.14 -16.96 23.97
N HIS A 168 10.40 -17.26 22.91
CA HIS A 168 9.46 -18.39 22.83
C HIS A 168 8.32 -18.35 23.88
N SER A 169 8.05 -17.17 24.46
CA SER A 169 7.00 -17.01 25.46
C SER A 169 5.63 -16.81 24.87
N THR A 170 4.60 -17.13 25.64
CA THR A 170 3.19 -16.89 25.25
C THR A 170 2.44 -16.28 26.42
N ALA A 171 1.83 -15.10 26.19
CA ALA A 171 0.95 -14.42 27.13
C ALA A 171 -0.46 -14.36 26.56
N MET A 172 -1.47 -14.86 27.30
CA MET A 172 -2.87 -14.87 26.85
C MET A 172 -3.80 -14.44 27.97
N GLY A 173 -4.83 -13.63 27.61
CA GLY A 173 -5.88 -13.23 28.54
C GLY A 173 -5.96 -11.73 28.77
N ASN A 174 -5.84 -11.26 30.01
CA ASN A 174 -5.94 -9.86 30.38
C ASN A 174 -4.85 -9.48 31.40
N GLY A 175 -4.02 -8.52 31.09
CA GLY A 175 -2.95 -8.04 31.97
C GLY A 175 -1.92 -9.13 32.34
N THR A 176 -1.61 -10.03 31.42
CA THR A 176 -0.62 -11.09 31.67
C THR A 176 0.75 -10.73 31.11
N THR A 177 1.81 -11.12 31.84
CA THR A 177 3.19 -10.91 31.44
C THR A 177 3.94 -12.24 31.41
N ALA A 178 4.51 -12.58 30.26
CA ALA A 178 5.36 -13.75 30.04
C ALA A 178 6.78 -13.28 29.70
N SER A 179 7.63 -13.16 30.70
CA SER A 179 8.99 -12.60 30.57
C SER A 179 10.09 -13.65 30.51
N ASP A 180 9.84 -14.85 31.00
CA ASP A 180 10.84 -15.91 31.02
C ASP A 180 10.89 -16.68 29.68
N TYR A 181 12.05 -17.27 29.39
CA TYR A 181 12.24 -18.13 28.22
C TYR A 181 11.22 -19.28 28.19
N GLY A 182 10.48 -19.42 27.11
CA GLY A 182 9.53 -20.53 26.93
C GLY A 182 8.33 -20.51 27.88
N SER A 183 8.08 -19.41 28.59
CA SER A 183 6.95 -19.33 29.52
C SER A 183 5.61 -19.29 28.82
N LEU A 184 4.61 -19.91 29.41
CA LEU A 184 3.21 -19.83 29.01
C LEU A 184 2.40 -19.26 30.17
N VAL A 185 1.89 -18.04 30.02
CA VAL A 185 1.09 -17.36 31.02
C VAL A 185 -0.33 -17.11 30.49
N ILE A 186 -1.30 -17.67 31.16
CA ILE A 186 -2.73 -17.56 30.76
C ILE A 186 -3.55 -17.07 31.93
N GLY A 187 -4.55 -16.24 31.65
CA GLY A 187 -5.54 -15.82 32.63
C GLY A 187 -5.63 -14.33 32.80
N GLN A 188 -5.71 -13.85 34.03
CA GLN A 188 -5.86 -12.46 34.36
C GLN A 188 -4.83 -12.02 35.39
N TYR A 189 -4.04 -10.97 35.05
CA TYR A 189 -3.01 -10.38 35.92
C TYR A 189 -1.96 -11.38 36.42
N ASN A 190 -1.60 -12.37 35.59
CA ASN A 190 -0.56 -13.35 35.89
C ASN A 190 0.78 -12.92 35.30
N SER A 191 1.88 -13.30 35.93
CA SER A 191 3.24 -13.07 35.46
C SER A 191 4.14 -14.27 35.70
N SER A 192 5.22 -14.40 34.93
CA SER A 192 6.32 -15.35 35.14
C SER A 192 7.64 -14.59 35.23
#